data_f018d842cfd6f725a3bd61b5c74d0a08
#
_entry.id   f018d842cfd6f725a3bd61b5c74d0a08
#
_cell.length_a   1.000
_cell.length_b   1.000
_cell.length_c   1.000
_cell.angle_alpha   90.00
_cell.angle_beta   90.00
_cell.angle_gamma   90.00
#
_symmetry.space_group_name_H-M   'P 1'
#
loop_
_entity.id
_entity.type
_entity.pdbx_description
1 polymer ?
#
loop_
_entity_poly.entity_id
_entity_poly.type
_entity_poly.pdbx_seq_one_letter_code
_entity_poly.pdbx_strand_id
1 'polypeptide(L)'
;MGKPTGFMEYQRKMGNTVAPLERIKNFKEFHLQLPKKEQQMQAARCMACGVPFCQAGTMIAGMASGCPLQNLVPEWNDLVYLGNYEQAYRRLTKTNCFPEFTSRVCPALCEAACTCNVNGDPVCTKENERAIIENAWATGLIQPQPPKVRTRKRVAVVGSGPSGLAAAMQLNRRGHSVTVFERRDRVGGLLRYGIPNMKLDKSVIDRRVDLMKAEGIEFVTNADIGKEVKADKLLKEFDRVLLCCGAANPRDIKAEGRDAKGIYFAVDFLTSVTKSLLDSNFEDHAYIDAKGKHVVVIGGGDTGNDCVGTSIRLGAKSVTQLEMMPKAPDQRAENNPWPEWPKICKTDYGQEEAIAVFGHDPRIYQTTVTEFIKNKKGEVCQIKTVKLTPKKDEKSGRMMMVPVEGTEEILPADLVLIAAGFLGSQKYVTDAFKVEVNQRTNVKTDDGKYQTTKENVFTAGDMHRGQSLVVWAIREGREAAKAVDESLMGYTNL
;
A
#
# COMPACT_ATOMS: atom_id res chain seq x y z
N MET A 1 -28.17 -2.20 17.98
CA MET A 1 -27.22 -3.32 18.00
C MET A 1 -27.55 -4.22 16.84
N GLY A 2 -26.53 -4.70 16.11
CA GLY A 2 -26.69 -5.62 14.99
C GLY A 2 -27.41 -6.90 15.36
N LYS A 3 -27.24 -7.94 14.60
CA LYS A 3 -27.81 -9.26 14.90
C LYS A 3 -26.77 -10.07 15.70
N PRO A 4 -26.87 -10.18 17.03
CA PRO A 4 -25.83 -10.80 17.87
C PRO A 4 -25.47 -12.26 17.46
N THR A 5 -26.42 -12.96 16.82
CA THR A 5 -26.28 -14.35 16.34
C THR A 5 -25.97 -14.44 14.84
N GLY A 6 -25.82 -13.33 14.14
CA GLY A 6 -25.65 -13.31 12.68
C GLY A 6 -24.44 -14.11 12.18
N PHE A 7 -23.32 -14.14 12.93
CA PHE A 7 -22.14 -14.94 12.60
C PHE A 7 -22.40 -16.46 12.65
N MET A 8 -23.42 -16.90 13.38
CA MET A 8 -23.83 -18.32 13.43
C MET A 8 -24.86 -18.66 12.34
N GLU A 9 -25.64 -17.67 11.89
CA GLU A 9 -26.74 -17.88 10.94
C GLU A 9 -26.29 -17.72 9.47
N TYR A 10 -25.34 -16.82 9.22
CA TYR A 10 -24.86 -16.51 7.88
C TYR A 10 -23.41 -16.95 7.70
N GLN A 11 -23.15 -17.72 6.65
CA GLN A 11 -21.79 -18.04 6.26
C GLN A 11 -21.07 -16.80 5.71
N ARG A 12 -19.74 -16.75 5.86
CA ARG A 12 -18.92 -15.72 5.25
C ARG A 12 -19.00 -15.81 3.73
N LYS A 13 -19.33 -14.69 3.09
CA LYS A 13 -19.35 -14.55 1.64
C LYS A 13 -18.65 -13.26 1.25
N MET A 14 -17.69 -13.34 0.37
CA MET A 14 -17.06 -12.17 -0.25
C MET A 14 -17.67 -11.91 -1.63
N GLY A 15 -17.49 -10.71 -2.14
CA GLY A 15 -17.79 -10.40 -3.52
C GLY A 15 -17.04 -11.36 -4.47
N ASN A 16 -17.70 -11.78 -5.54
CA ASN A 16 -17.08 -12.62 -6.53
C ASN A 16 -15.90 -11.91 -7.21
N THR A 17 -14.94 -12.67 -7.68
CA THR A 17 -13.90 -12.17 -8.58
C THR A 17 -14.13 -12.68 -9.99
N VAL A 18 -13.77 -11.88 -10.99
CA VAL A 18 -13.76 -12.36 -12.38
C VAL A 18 -12.75 -13.51 -12.48
N ALA A 19 -13.13 -14.58 -13.20
CA ALA A 19 -12.29 -15.78 -13.33
C ALA A 19 -10.87 -15.43 -13.86
N PRO A 20 -9.80 -16.10 -13.36
CA PRO A 20 -8.42 -15.76 -13.71
C PRO A 20 -8.16 -15.61 -15.20
N LEU A 21 -8.58 -16.57 -16.03
CA LEU A 21 -8.39 -16.54 -17.49
C LEU A 21 -9.17 -15.44 -18.20
N GLU A 22 -10.22 -14.89 -17.59
CA GLU A 22 -10.96 -13.76 -18.13
C GLU A 22 -10.38 -12.41 -17.68
N ARG A 23 -10.03 -12.29 -16.40
CA ARG A 23 -9.53 -11.04 -15.84
C ARG A 23 -8.15 -10.64 -16.34
N ILE A 24 -7.32 -11.60 -16.77
CA ILE A 24 -6.00 -11.30 -17.38
C ILE A 24 -6.07 -10.63 -18.75
N LYS A 25 -7.24 -10.62 -19.40
CA LYS A 25 -7.43 -10.00 -20.73
C LYS A 25 -7.45 -8.48 -20.70
N ASN A 26 -7.46 -7.86 -19.52
CA ASN A 26 -7.49 -6.40 -19.35
C ASN A 26 -6.90 -5.97 -17.99
N PHE A 27 -6.83 -4.64 -17.78
CA PHE A 27 -6.33 -4.01 -16.54
C PHE A 27 -7.45 -3.39 -15.68
N LYS A 28 -8.71 -3.83 -15.83
CA LYS A 28 -9.82 -3.35 -15.01
C LYS A 28 -9.86 -4.06 -13.66
N GLU A 29 -10.45 -3.40 -12.63
CA GLU A 29 -10.73 -4.06 -11.35
C GLU A 29 -11.58 -5.32 -11.56
N PHE A 30 -11.20 -6.40 -10.90
CA PHE A 30 -11.83 -7.72 -11.07
C PHE A 30 -12.64 -8.18 -9.85
N HIS A 31 -12.63 -7.43 -8.74
CA HIS A 31 -13.49 -7.68 -7.58
C HIS A 31 -14.87 -7.09 -7.81
N LEU A 32 -15.90 -7.93 -7.74
CA LEU A 32 -17.29 -7.55 -7.88
C LEU A 32 -17.89 -7.28 -6.49
N GLN A 33 -18.74 -6.27 -6.37
CA GLN A 33 -19.44 -5.99 -5.12
C GLN A 33 -20.58 -7.01 -4.90
N LEU A 34 -20.84 -7.32 -3.63
CA LEU A 34 -22.02 -8.09 -3.27
C LEU A 34 -23.31 -7.31 -3.55
N PRO A 35 -24.41 -7.99 -3.93
CA PRO A 35 -25.72 -7.39 -3.95
C PRO A 35 -26.09 -6.81 -2.58
N LYS A 36 -26.82 -5.71 -2.54
CA LYS A 36 -27.12 -4.96 -1.31
C LYS A 36 -27.67 -5.83 -0.16
N LYS A 37 -28.59 -6.78 -0.45
CA LYS A 37 -29.14 -7.69 0.57
C LYS A 37 -28.07 -8.64 1.13
N GLU A 38 -27.21 -9.19 0.26
CA GLU A 38 -26.12 -10.06 0.68
C GLU A 38 -25.10 -9.28 1.51
N GLN A 39 -24.79 -8.05 1.12
CA GLN A 39 -23.91 -7.16 1.87
C GLN A 39 -24.45 -6.87 3.29
N GLN A 40 -25.75 -6.65 3.42
CA GLN A 40 -26.41 -6.49 4.72
C GLN A 40 -26.27 -7.75 5.59
N MET A 41 -26.45 -8.94 5.00
CA MET A 41 -26.24 -10.21 5.72
C MET A 41 -24.77 -10.39 6.16
N GLN A 42 -23.80 -9.99 5.36
CA GLN A 42 -22.39 -10.03 5.76
C GLN A 42 -22.08 -9.06 6.90
N ALA A 43 -22.68 -7.87 6.89
CA ALA A 43 -22.55 -6.92 7.99
C ALA A 43 -23.22 -7.42 9.28
N ALA A 44 -24.35 -8.15 9.18
CA ALA A 44 -25.04 -8.78 10.30
C ALA A 44 -24.18 -9.84 11.04
N ARG A 45 -23.11 -10.36 10.43
CA ARG A 45 -22.19 -11.28 11.09
C ARG A 45 -21.37 -10.64 12.21
N CYS A 46 -21.40 -9.31 12.34
CA CYS A 46 -20.72 -8.60 13.41
C CYS A 46 -21.46 -8.74 14.74
N MET A 47 -20.83 -9.34 15.76
CA MET A 47 -21.40 -9.52 17.10
C MET A 47 -21.41 -8.23 17.92
N ALA A 48 -20.87 -7.11 17.44
CA ALA A 48 -20.68 -5.88 18.20
C ALA A 48 -19.97 -6.14 19.55
N CYS A 49 -18.79 -6.74 19.52
CA CYS A 49 -18.02 -7.14 20.71
C CYS A 49 -17.83 -5.95 21.67
N GLY A 50 -17.93 -6.19 22.98
CA GLY A 50 -17.66 -5.17 24.00
C GLY A 50 -16.20 -4.69 23.99
N VAL A 51 -15.26 -5.58 23.59
CA VAL A 51 -13.84 -5.25 23.34
C VAL A 51 -13.50 -5.67 21.91
N PRO A 52 -13.71 -4.77 20.93
CA PRO A 52 -13.55 -5.11 19.53
C PRO A 52 -12.08 -5.02 19.09
N PHE A 53 -11.39 -6.15 19.03
CA PHE A 53 -10.01 -6.24 18.57
C PHE A 53 -9.82 -5.71 17.14
N CYS A 54 -10.84 -5.82 16.28
CA CYS A 54 -10.79 -5.32 14.90
C CYS A 54 -10.45 -3.83 14.79
N GLN A 55 -10.75 -3.02 15.81
CA GLN A 55 -10.44 -1.58 15.82
C GLN A 55 -9.30 -1.19 16.77
N ALA A 56 -8.65 -2.13 17.46
CA ALA A 56 -7.65 -1.81 18.47
C ALA A 56 -6.37 -1.20 17.88
N GLY A 57 -5.85 -1.74 16.80
CA GLY A 57 -4.60 -1.30 16.17
C GLY A 57 -3.37 -1.45 17.07
N THR A 58 -3.41 -2.37 18.03
CA THR A 58 -2.32 -2.62 18.98
C THR A 58 -1.19 -3.40 18.32
N MET A 59 0.06 -3.01 18.59
CA MET A 59 1.22 -3.75 18.10
C MET A 59 1.43 -5.02 18.90
N ILE A 60 1.36 -6.20 18.25
CA ILE A 60 1.60 -7.51 18.85
C ILE A 60 2.58 -8.26 17.94
N ALA A 61 3.64 -8.82 18.50
CA ALA A 61 4.66 -9.58 17.77
C ALA A 61 5.19 -8.86 16.50
N GLY A 62 5.34 -7.54 16.57
CA GLY A 62 5.88 -6.70 15.49
C GLY A 62 4.88 -6.30 14.39
N MET A 63 3.61 -6.72 14.49
CA MET A 63 2.54 -6.33 13.56
C MET A 63 1.34 -5.75 14.29
N ALA A 64 0.55 -4.93 13.60
CA ALA A 64 -0.69 -4.43 14.19
C ALA A 64 -1.76 -5.52 14.22
N SER A 65 -2.38 -5.70 15.37
CA SER A 65 -3.62 -6.44 15.56
C SER A 65 -4.79 -5.44 15.52
N GLY A 66 -5.68 -5.62 14.56
CA GLY A 66 -6.78 -4.68 14.30
C GLY A 66 -6.35 -3.44 13.48
N CYS A 67 -7.30 -2.54 13.29
CA CYS A 67 -7.12 -1.39 12.40
C CYS A 67 -6.30 -0.28 13.05
N PRO A 68 -5.14 0.12 12.49
CA PRO A 68 -4.35 1.25 12.98
C PRO A 68 -5.10 2.59 12.99
N LEU A 69 -6.10 2.76 12.10
CA LEU A 69 -6.96 3.94 12.08
C LEU A 69 -8.00 3.95 13.20
N GLN A 70 -8.10 2.85 13.97
CA GLN A 70 -9.12 2.67 15.00
C GLN A 70 -10.54 2.83 14.44
N ASN A 71 -10.76 2.27 13.25
CA ASN A 71 -12.06 2.31 12.57
C ASN A 71 -13.17 1.74 13.45
N LEU A 72 -14.28 2.44 13.55
CA LEU A 72 -15.46 2.09 14.37
C LEU A 72 -16.25 0.94 13.72
N VAL A 73 -15.56 -0.19 13.51
CA VAL A 73 -16.04 -1.33 12.71
C VAL A 73 -17.40 -1.88 13.16
N PRO A 74 -17.65 -2.15 14.46
CA PRO A 74 -18.94 -2.66 14.89
C PRO A 74 -20.09 -1.69 14.60
N GLU A 75 -19.86 -0.38 14.79
CA GLU A 75 -20.91 0.63 14.61
C GLU A 75 -21.34 0.73 13.14
N TRP A 76 -20.39 0.86 12.20
CA TRP A 76 -20.81 0.97 10.80
C TRP A 76 -21.24 -0.37 10.18
N ASN A 77 -20.80 -1.52 10.71
CA ASN A 77 -21.36 -2.82 10.33
C ASN A 77 -22.85 -2.92 10.71
N ASP A 78 -23.22 -2.48 11.92
CA ASP A 78 -24.62 -2.43 12.35
C ASP A 78 -25.47 -1.55 11.42
N LEU A 79 -24.95 -0.37 11.08
CA LEU A 79 -25.62 0.55 10.17
C LEU A 79 -25.79 0.00 8.75
N VAL A 80 -24.80 -0.75 8.24
CA VAL A 80 -24.92 -1.45 6.94
C VAL A 80 -25.97 -2.54 7.01
N TYR A 81 -26.00 -3.34 8.08
CA TYR A 81 -27.03 -4.35 8.31
C TYR A 81 -28.44 -3.75 8.26
N LEU A 82 -28.65 -2.63 8.94
CA LEU A 82 -29.92 -1.89 8.96
C LEU A 82 -30.21 -1.15 7.64
N GLY A 83 -29.30 -1.15 6.68
CA GLY A 83 -29.43 -0.44 5.40
C GLY A 83 -29.24 1.09 5.49
N ASN A 84 -28.73 1.58 6.62
CA ASN A 84 -28.48 3.00 6.85
C ASN A 84 -27.07 3.41 6.38
N TYR A 85 -26.85 3.40 5.06
CA TYR A 85 -25.54 3.66 4.44
C TYR A 85 -25.04 5.09 4.65
N GLU A 86 -25.92 6.08 4.77
CA GLU A 86 -25.53 7.46 5.06
C GLU A 86 -24.84 7.56 6.43
N GLN A 87 -25.44 7.00 7.46
CA GLN A 87 -24.85 7.03 8.80
C GLN A 87 -23.61 6.13 8.87
N ALA A 88 -23.59 5.01 8.16
CA ALA A 88 -22.41 4.17 8.04
C ALA A 88 -21.22 4.95 7.43
N TYR A 89 -21.45 5.72 6.36
CA TYR A 89 -20.46 6.59 5.76
C TYR A 89 -19.96 7.66 6.75
N ARG A 90 -20.88 8.34 7.45
CA ARG A 90 -20.52 9.34 8.47
C ARG A 90 -19.67 8.74 9.60
N ARG A 91 -19.94 7.49 9.98
CA ARG A 91 -19.18 6.77 11.00
C ARG A 91 -17.81 6.36 10.51
N LEU A 92 -17.73 5.79 9.32
CA LEU A 92 -16.48 5.34 8.70
C LEU A 92 -15.50 6.50 8.49
N THR A 93 -15.98 7.63 7.98
CA THR A 93 -15.14 8.79 7.66
C THR A 93 -14.67 9.62 8.85
N LYS A 94 -15.13 9.31 10.08
CA LYS A 94 -14.55 9.89 11.30
C LYS A 94 -13.10 9.48 11.50
N THR A 95 -12.77 8.25 11.20
CA THR A 95 -11.45 7.67 11.44
C THR A 95 -10.65 7.43 10.16
N ASN A 96 -11.31 7.20 9.03
CA ASN A 96 -10.68 6.93 7.75
C ASN A 96 -10.98 8.02 6.71
N CYS A 97 -9.93 8.69 6.24
CA CYS A 97 -10.05 9.71 5.21
C CYS A 97 -10.37 9.14 3.82
N PHE A 98 -9.91 7.91 3.54
CA PHE A 98 -9.92 7.33 2.19
C PHE A 98 -10.36 5.86 2.20
N PRO A 99 -11.64 5.58 2.55
CA PRO A 99 -12.16 4.22 2.55
C PRO A 99 -12.09 3.55 1.17
N GLU A 100 -12.18 4.32 0.09
CA GLU A 100 -12.05 3.83 -1.28
C GLU A 100 -10.67 3.24 -1.59
N PHE A 101 -9.60 3.73 -0.92
CA PHE A 101 -8.26 3.17 -1.06
C PHE A 101 -8.08 1.97 -0.14
N THR A 102 -8.42 2.12 1.14
CA THR A 102 -8.21 1.07 2.14
C THR A 102 -9.05 -0.17 1.85
N SER A 103 -10.28 -0.03 1.40
CA SER A 103 -11.13 -1.15 1.00
C SER A 103 -10.61 -1.94 -0.21
N ARG A 104 -9.68 -1.38 -1.00
CA ARG A 104 -9.06 -2.06 -2.14
C ARG A 104 -7.67 -2.64 -1.81
N VAL A 105 -6.83 -1.86 -1.13
CA VAL A 105 -5.39 -2.19 -1.01
C VAL A 105 -4.93 -2.53 0.41
N CYS A 106 -5.78 -2.37 1.44
CA CYS A 106 -5.42 -2.80 2.79
C CYS A 106 -5.49 -4.33 2.91
N PRO A 107 -4.54 -4.99 3.60
CA PRO A 107 -4.58 -6.44 3.82
C PRO A 107 -5.66 -6.87 4.83
N ALA A 108 -6.47 -5.93 5.36
CA ALA A 108 -7.57 -6.18 6.29
C ALA A 108 -7.13 -6.69 7.68
N LEU A 109 -6.24 -5.94 8.34
CA LEU A 109 -5.84 -6.23 9.74
C LEU A 109 -7.04 -6.38 10.70
N CYS A 110 -8.13 -5.64 10.42
CA CYS A 110 -9.39 -5.73 11.16
C CYS A 110 -10.05 -7.11 11.04
N GLU A 111 -10.00 -7.74 9.86
CA GLU A 111 -10.53 -9.11 9.67
C GLU A 111 -9.63 -10.13 10.36
N ALA A 112 -8.30 -9.99 10.26
CA ALA A 112 -7.36 -10.88 10.93
C ALA A 112 -7.51 -10.88 12.46
N ALA A 113 -7.89 -9.74 13.06
CA ALA A 113 -8.11 -9.57 14.49
C ALA A 113 -9.58 -9.71 14.92
N CYS A 114 -10.49 -10.00 13.99
CA CYS A 114 -11.90 -10.20 14.32
C CYS A 114 -12.07 -11.34 15.32
N THR A 115 -12.85 -11.13 16.39
CA THR A 115 -13.11 -12.14 17.42
C THR A 115 -13.79 -13.39 16.84
N CYS A 116 -14.57 -13.27 15.76
CA CYS A 116 -15.15 -14.41 15.06
C CYS A 116 -14.10 -15.42 14.56
N ASN A 117 -12.84 -15.01 14.36
CA ASN A 117 -11.74 -15.89 13.97
C ASN A 117 -11.37 -16.95 15.03
N VAL A 118 -11.84 -16.79 16.25
CA VAL A 118 -11.57 -17.78 17.32
C VAL A 118 -12.32 -19.09 17.05
N ASN A 119 -13.53 -19.01 16.51
CA ASN A 119 -14.41 -20.16 16.31
C ASN A 119 -14.90 -20.35 14.87
N GLY A 120 -14.49 -19.49 13.94
CA GLY A 120 -14.95 -19.57 12.55
C GLY A 120 -14.37 -18.45 11.69
N ASP A 121 -15.11 -18.03 10.69
CA ASP A 121 -14.67 -17.00 9.74
C ASP A 121 -14.90 -15.58 10.26
N PRO A 122 -13.98 -14.63 9.98
CA PRO A 122 -14.13 -13.23 10.33
C PRO A 122 -15.29 -12.57 9.58
N VAL A 123 -15.71 -11.41 10.06
CA VAL A 123 -16.61 -10.52 9.31
C VAL A 123 -15.90 -9.97 8.09
N CYS A 124 -16.59 -9.87 6.93
CA CYS A 124 -16.07 -9.26 5.71
C CYS A 124 -15.99 -7.73 5.82
N THR A 125 -15.15 -7.25 6.73
CA THR A 125 -15.04 -5.83 7.09
C THR A 125 -14.64 -4.97 5.91
N LYS A 126 -13.68 -5.44 5.11
CA LYS A 126 -13.18 -4.73 3.92
C LYS A 126 -14.24 -4.60 2.84
N GLU A 127 -15.07 -5.62 2.64
CA GLU A 127 -16.21 -5.57 1.71
C GLU A 127 -17.28 -4.59 2.19
N ASN A 128 -17.58 -4.59 3.49
CA ASN A 128 -18.52 -3.63 4.08
C ASN A 128 -18.02 -2.19 3.93
N GLU A 129 -16.73 -1.95 4.17
CA GLU A 129 -16.08 -0.65 3.95
C GLU A 129 -16.22 -0.18 2.50
N ARG A 130 -15.96 -1.08 1.52
CA ARG A 130 -16.13 -0.79 0.09
C ARG A 130 -17.56 -0.48 -0.26
N ALA A 131 -18.52 -1.26 0.24
CA ALA A 131 -19.93 -1.02 -0.01
C ALA A 131 -20.41 0.34 0.53
N ILE A 132 -19.94 0.74 1.70
CA ILE A 132 -20.27 2.05 2.30
C ILE A 132 -19.77 3.19 1.41
N ILE A 133 -18.49 3.17 1.04
CA ILE A 133 -17.90 4.29 0.31
C ILE A 133 -18.39 4.37 -1.13
N GLU A 134 -18.53 3.23 -1.84
CA GLU A 134 -19.04 3.24 -3.20
C GLU A 134 -20.53 3.65 -3.25
N ASN A 135 -21.34 3.24 -2.27
CA ASN A 135 -22.69 3.74 -2.14
C ASN A 135 -22.72 5.27 -1.94
N ALA A 136 -21.85 5.81 -1.09
CA ALA A 136 -21.78 7.25 -0.83
C ALA A 136 -21.42 8.07 -2.08
N TRP A 137 -20.51 7.55 -2.93
CA TRP A 137 -20.20 8.15 -4.22
C TRP A 137 -21.37 8.03 -5.20
N ALA A 138 -21.95 6.85 -5.33
CA ALA A 138 -23.03 6.58 -6.29
C ALA A 138 -24.32 7.37 -5.99
N THR A 139 -24.60 7.63 -4.72
CA THR A 139 -25.78 8.40 -4.29
C THR A 139 -25.56 9.91 -4.21
N GLY A 140 -24.35 10.39 -4.53
CA GLY A 140 -24.02 11.81 -4.44
C GLY A 140 -23.95 12.35 -3.02
N LEU A 141 -23.81 11.49 -2.01
CA LEU A 141 -23.65 11.89 -0.61
C LEU A 141 -22.32 12.62 -0.36
N ILE A 142 -21.31 12.31 -1.17
CA ILE A 142 -20.00 12.95 -1.09
C ILE A 142 -20.03 14.21 -1.94
N GLN A 143 -19.97 15.36 -1.27
CA GLN A 143 -19.95 16.70 -1.87
C GLN A 143 -18.76 17.49 -1.31
N PRO A 144 -18.19 18.44 -2.08
CA PRO A 144 -17.14 19.31 -1.59
C PRO A 144 -17.57 20.09 -0.35
N GLN A 145 -16.71 20.10 0.66
CA GLN A 145 -16.92 20.83 1.91
C GLN A 145 -15.74 21.76 2.19
N PRO A 146 -15.62 22.87 1.45
CA PRO A 146 -14.56 23.82 1.69
C PRO A 146 -14.69 24.43 3.09
N PRO A 147 -13.58 24.76 3.77
CA PRO A 147 -13.63 25.36 5.10
C PRO A 147 -14.30 26.73 5.04
N LYS A 148 -15.21 26.98 5.98
CA LYS A 148 -15.96 28.24 6.09
C LYS A 148 -15.06 29.45 6.42
N VAL A 149 -13.98 29.19 7.16
CA VAL A 149 -13.02 30.21 7.61
C VAL A 149 -11.61 29.77 7.31
N ARG A 150 -10.81 30.66 6.73
CA ARG A 150 -9.38 30.44 6.48
C ARG A 150 -8.52 31.04 7.59
N THR A 151 -7.52 30.30 8.03
CA THR A 151 -6.60 30.69 9.12
C THR A 151 -5.52 31.67 8.67
N ARG A 152 -5.38 31.91 7.35
CA ARG A 152 -4.27 32.65 6.71
C ARG A 152 -2.89 31.98 6.88
N LYS A 153 -2.83 30.75 7.41
CA LYS A 153 -1.61 29.96 7.48
C LYS A 153 -1.47 29.13 6.20
N ARG A 154 -0.23 29.05 5.70
CA ARG A 154 0.13 28.32 4.48
C ARG A 154 0.97 27.10 4.81
N VAL A 155 0.58 25.93 4.34
CA VAL A 155 1.30 24.69 4.56
C VAL A 155 1.65 24.03 3.23
N ALA A 156 2.94 23.71 3.02
CA ALA A 156 3.39 22.89 1.93
C ALA A 156 3.42 21.41 2.36
N VAL A 157 2.81 20.54 1.58
CA VAL A 157 2.91 19.09 1.72
C VAL A 157 3.74 18.56 0.56
N VAL A 158 4.86 17.91 0.83
CA VAL A 158 5.77 17.36 -0.18
C VAL A 158 5.54 15.86 -0.31
N GLY A 159 4.94 15.46 -1.42
CA GLY A 159 4.50 14.10 -1.71
C GLY A 159 2.99 13.92 -1.58
N SER A 160 2.38 13.35 -2.61
CA SER A 160 0.93 13.14 -2.73
C SER A 160 0.49 11.69 -2.49
N GLY A 161 1.31 10.89 -1.81
CA GLY A 161 0.91 9.57 -1.34
C GLY A 161 -0.16 9.62 -0.26
N PRO A 162 -0.65 8.45 0.24
CA PRO A 162 -1.75 8.40 1.22
C PRO A 162 -1.53 9.28 2.45
N SER A 163 -0.28 9.37 2.94
CA SER A 163 0.07 10.20 4.09
C SER A 163 -0.09 11.70 3.77
N GLY A 164 0.47 12.15 2.64
CA GLY A 164 0.37 13.55 2.23
C GLY A 164 -1.07 13.98 1.93
N LEU A 165 -1.84 13.12 1.25
CA LEU A 165 -3.26 13.39 0.99
C LEU A 165 -4.07 13.47 2.29
N ALA A 166 -3.82 12.56 3.26
CA ALA A 166 -4.51 12.58 4.55
C ALA A 166 -4.20 13.85 5.34
N ALA A 167 -2.94 14.25 5.37
CA ALA A 167 -2.52 15.48 6.03
C ALA A 167 -3.13 16.72 5.35
N ALA A 168 -3.05 16.80 4.01
CA ALA A 168 -3.59 17.91 3.24
C ALA A 168 -5.11 18.08 3.49
N MET A 169 -5.86 16.98 3.51
CA MET A 169 -7.29 17.01 3.78
C MET A 169 -7.59 17.54 5.19
N GLN A 170 -6.88 17.07 6.23
CA GLN A 170 -7.09 17.53 7.61
C GLN A 170 -6.73 19.01 7.78
N LEU A 171 -5.57 19.41 7.29
CA LEU A 171 -5.11 20.80 7.36
C LEU A 171 -6.02 21.77 6.61
N ASN A 172 -6.52 21.37 5.43
CA ASN A 172 -7.48 22.15 4.68
C ASN A 172 -8.82 22.29 5.43
N ARG A 173 -9.35 21.20 6.00
CA ARG A 173 -10.59 21.23 6.82
C ARG A 173 -10.46 22.12 8.04
N ARG A 174 -9.25 22.21 8.62
CA ARG A 174 -8.93 23.14 9.71
C ARG A 174 -8.95 24.61 9.27
N GLY A 175 -8.85 24.87 7.98
CA GLY A 175 -8.86 26.20 7.37
C GLY A 175 -7.50 26.69 6.89
N HIS A 176 -6.44 25.90 6.96
CA HIS A 176 -5.14 26.27 6.39
C HIS A 176 -5.18 26.28 4.85
N SER A 177 -4.40 27.11 4.22
CA SER A 177 -4.15 27.04 2.78
C SER A 177 -3.07 26.00 2.51
N VAL A 178 -3.44 24.95 1.79
CA VAL A 178 -2.57 23.77 1.59
C VAL A 178 -2.21 23.64 0.12
N THR A 179 -0.91 23.54 -0.17
CA THR A 179 -0.39 23.20 -1.49
C THR A 179 0.37 21.87 -1.39
N VAL A 180 -0.04 20.88 -2.20
CA VAL A 180 0.61 19.57 -2.30
C VAL A 180 1.52 19.53 -3.50
N PHE A 181 2.81 19.28 -3.29
CA PHE A 181 3.80 19.14 -4.35
C PHE A 181 4.05 17.65 -4.66
N GLU A 182 3.91 17.30 -5.93
CA GLU A 182 4.13 15.94 -6.42
C GLU A 182 5.18 15.93 -7.53
N ARG A 183 6.20 15.10 -7.41
CA ARG A 183 7.27 14.99 -8.40
C ARG A 183 6.84 14.36 -9.73
N ARG A 184 5.78 13.56 -9.71
CA ARG A 184 5.22 12.90 -10.89
C ARG A 184 4.18 13.79 -11.56
N ASP A 185 3.76 13.41 -12.75
CA ASP A 185 2.74 14.07 -13.55
C ASP A 185 1.31 13.93 -12.99
N ARG A 186 1.09 12.95 -12.09
CA ARG A 186 -0.20 12.67 -11.46
C ARG A 186 -0.07 12.43 -9.96
N VAL A 187 -1.08 12.89 -9.23
CA VAL A 187 -1.24 12.73 -7.78
C VAL A 187 -1.53 11.29 -7.40
N GLY A 188 -1.06 10.84 -6.25
CA GLY A 188 -1.42 9.55 -5.64
C GLY A 188 -0.23 8.70 -5.15
N GLY A 189 1.01 9.07 -5.46
CA GLY A 189 2.20 8.31 -5.05
C GLY A 189 2.14 6.85 -5.50
N LEU A 190 2.39 5.91 -4.58
CA LEU A 190 2.32 4.46 -4.90
C LEU A 190 0.91 3.97 -5.24
N LEU A 191 -0.16 4.61 -4.76
CA LEU A 191 -1.53 4.28 -5.19
C LEU A 191 -1.69 4.49 -6.70
N ARG A 192 -1.04 5.53 -7.26
CA ARG A 192 -1.10 5.87 -8.68
C ARG A 192 -0.24 4.93 -9.53
N TYR A 193 1.04 4.80 -9.18
CA TYR A 193 2.03 4.18 -10.05
C TYR A 193 2.69 2.91 -9.50
N GLY A 194 2.57 2.64 -8.20
CA GLY A 194 3.10 1.41 -7.59
C GLY A 194 2.11 0.26 -7.53
N ILE A 195 0.82 0.55 -7.48
CA ILE A 195 -0.26 -0.44 -7.46
C ILE A 195 -0.87 -0.53 -8.85
N PRO A 196 -1.03 -1.73 -9.45
CA PRO A 196 -1.61 -1.89 -10.78
C PRO A 196 -3.08 -1.45 -10.86
N ASN A 197 -3.53 -1.06 -12.06
CA ASN A 197 -4.90 -0.58 -12.26
C ASN A 197 -5.96 -1.64 -11.93
N MET A 198 -5.68 -2.93 -12.20
CA MET A 198 -6.60 -4.03 -11.90
C MET A 198 -6.82 -4.26 -10.39
N LYS A 199 -5.96 -3.75 -9.53
CA LYS A 199 -6.11 -3.79 -8.06
C LYS A 199 -6.73 -2.51 -7.50
N LEU A 200 -6.45 -1.36 -8.12
CA LEU A 200 -7.00 -0.06 -7.79
C LEU A 200 -7.16 0.77 -9.07
N ASP A 201 -8.37 0.90 -9.55
CA ASP A 201 -8.69 1.74 -10.71
C ASP A 201 -8.32 3.20 -10.43
N LYS A 202 -7.60 3.84 -11.36
CA LYS A 202 -7.05 5.18 -11.15
C LYS A 202 -8.09 6.28 -11.12
N SER A 203 -9.26 6.04 -11.72
CA SER A 203 -10.41 6.94 -11.60
C SER A 203 -10.89 7.12 -10.16
N VAL A 204 -10.68 6.09 -9.30
CA VAL A 204 -10.97 6.18 -7.86
C VAL A 204 -10.09 7.22 -7.16
N ILE A 205 -8.83 7.35 -7.61
CA ILE A 205 -7.94 8.38 -7.10
C ILE A 205 -8.34 9.74 -7.67
N ASP A 206 -8.65 9.80 -8.97
CA ASP A 206 -8.99 11.06 -9.65
C ASP A 206 -10.22 11.71 -9.03
N ARG A 207 -11.32 10.97 -8.83
CA ARG A 207 -12.53 11.52 -8.18
C ARG A 207 -12.27 12.07 -6.77
N ARG A 208 -11.33 11.45 -6.01
CA ARG A 208 -10.95 11.95 -4.66
C ARG A 208 -10.11 13.22 -4.76
N VAL A 209 -9.14 13.25 -5.68
CA VAL A 209 -8.30 14.42 -5.91
C VAL A 209 -9.14 15.60 -6.39
N ASP A 210 -10.10 15.39 -7.29
CA ASP A 210 -10.99 16.43 -7.79
C ASP A 210 -11.89 16.99 -6.68
N LEU A 211 -12.39 16.13 -5.79
CA LEU A 211 -13.09 16.58 -4.58
C LEU A 211 -12.19 17.47 -3.70
N MET A 212 -10.94 17.06 -3.47
CA MET A 212 -9.99 17.82 -2.66
C MET A 212 -9.64 19.16 -3.30
N LYS A 213 -9.52 19.22 -4.63
CA LYS A 213 -9.36 20.50 -5.37
C LYS A 213 -10.58 21.39 -5.20
N ALA A 214 -11.78 20.86 -5.33
CA ALA A 214 -13.03 21.59 -5.11
C ALA A 214 -13.17 22.10 -3.66
N GLU A 215 -12.54 21.46 -2.69
CA GLU A 215 -12.43 21.92 -1.30
C GLU A 215 -11.33 22.98 -1.09
N GLY A 216 -10.53 23.30 -2.13
CA GLY A 216 -9.55 24.37 -2.12
C GLY A 216 -8.11 23.94 -1.78
N ILE A 217 -7.77 22.66 -1.96
CA ILE A 217 -6.39 22.18 -1.91
C ILE A 217 -5.75 22.37 -3.28
N GLU A 218 -4.57 22.98 -3.30
CA GLU A 218 -3.78 23.13 -4.52
C GLU A 218 -2.85 21.93 -4.72
N PHE A 219 -2.73 21.47 -5.98
CA PHE A 219 -1.81 20.41 -6.37
C PHE A 219 -0.86 20.92 -7.45
N VAL A 220 0.44 20.78 -7.21
CA VAL A 220 1.50 21.13 -8.14
C VAL A 220 2.24 19.83 -8.51
N THR A 221 1.96 19.34 -9.70
CA THR A 221 2.62 18.15 -10.27
C THR A 221 3.89 18.50 -11.03
N ASN A 222 4.73 17.51 -11.38
CA ASN A 222 6.05 17.71 -11.98
C ASN A 222 6.94 18.65 -11.16
N ALA A 223 6.85 18.57 -9.83
CA ALA A 223 7.59 19.42 -8.90
C ALA A 223 8.45 18.55 -7.98
N ASP A 224 9.66 18.19 -8.43
CA ASP A 224 10.61 17.40 -7.64
C ASP A 224 11.40 18.32 -6.69
N ILE A 225 10.93 18.36 -5.43
CA ILE A 225 11.52 19.22 -4.40
C ILE A 225 12.89 18.69 -3.99
N GLY A 226 13.89 19.53 -4.07
CA GLY A 226 15.29 19.19 -3.83
C GLY A 226 16.10 18.94 -5.10
N LYS A 227 15.42 18.86 -6.26
CA LYS A 227 16.06 18.85 -7.58
C LYS A 227 15.62 20.06 -8.42
N GLU A 228 14.42 19.99 -8.97
CA GLU A 228 13.88 21.04 -9.86
C GLU A 228 13.41 22.26 -9.06
N VAL A 229 12.78 22.02 -7.90
CA VAL A 229 12.32 23.06 -7.00
C VAL A 229 13.16 23.07 -5.73
N LYS A 230 13.78 24.21 -5.41
CA LYS A 230 14.62 24.34 -4.21
C LYS A 230 13.79 24.28 -2.92
N ALA A 231 14.23 23.51 -1.94
CA ALA A 231 13.60 23.43 -0.63
C ALA A 231 13.51 24.78 0.09
N ASP A 232 14.54 25.62 -0.05
CA ASP A 232 14.58 26.97 0.52
C ASP A 232 13.43 27.88 0.03
N LYS A 233 12.89 27.64 -1.18
CA LYS A 233 11.73 28.35 -1.68
C LYS A 233 10.49 28.03 -0.82
N LEU A 234 10.25 26.74 -0.56
CA LEU A 234 9.13 26.31 0.27
C LEU A 234 9.25 26.83 1.70
N LEU A 235 10.47 26.79 2.27
CA LEU A 235 10.75 27.27 3.63
C LEU A 235 10.53 28.78 3.80
N LYS A 236 10.60 29.56 2.71
CA LYS A 236 10.33 31.02 2.70
C LYS A 236 8.87 31.34 2.45
N GLU A 237 8.20 30.56 1.59
CA GLU A 237 6.84 30.85 1.12
C GLU A 237 5.75 30.27 2.01
N PHE A 238 6.06 29.24 2.81
CA PHE A 238 5.09 28.52 3.65
C PHE A 238 5.46 28.63 5.13
N ASP A 239 4.44 28.72 5.98
CA ASP A 239 4.64 28.75 7.45
C ASP A 239 5.18 27.42 7.97
N ARG A 240 4.75 26.29 7.38
CA ARG A 240 5.24 24.94 7.70
C ARG A 240 5.35 24.09 6.44
N VAL A 241 6.29 23.15 6.48
CA VAL A 241 6.50 22.14 5.44
C VAL A 241 6.34 20.75 6.04
N LEU A 242 5.51 19.90 5.44
CA LEU A 242 5.31 18.52 5.83
C LEU A 242 5.85 17.58 4.76
N LEU A 243 6.86 16.80 5.09
CA LEU A 243 7.52 15.84 4.19
C LEU A 243 6.80 14.49 4.23
N CYS A 244 6.22 14.08 3.10
CA CYS A 244 5.47 12.83 2.91
C CYS A 244 5.94 12.07 1.67
N CYS A 245 7.27 12.07 1.40
CA CYS A 245 7.85 11.53 0.16
C CYS A 245 7.93 10.00 0.12
N GLY A 246 7.50 9.31 1.18
CA GLY A 246 7.53 7.86 1.28
C GLY A 246 8.93 7.27 1.46
N ALA A 247 9.03 5.93 1.45
CA ALA A 247 10.26 5.16 1.41
C ALA A 247 10.52 4.75 -0.05
N ALA A 248 11.21 5.58 -0.80
CA ALA A 248 11.37 5.40 -2.25
C ALA A 248 12.80 5.00 -2.68
N ASN A 249 13.66 4.65 -1.70
CA ASN A 249 14.99 4.12 -1.98
C ASN A 249 14.91 2.59 -2.08
N PRO A 250 14.98 1.97 -3.29
CA PRO A 250 14.77 0.53 -3.42
C PRO A 250 15.96 -0.25 -2.88
N ARG A 251 15.67 -1.40 -2.26
CA ARG A 251 16.70 -2.36 -1.90
C ARG A 251 17.15 -3.11 -3.16
N ASP A 252 18.44 -3.09 -3.41
CA ASP A 252 19.04 -3.77 -4.57
C ASP A 252 19.65 -5.14 -4.18
N ILE A 253 19.91 -5.97 -5.19
CA ILE A 253 20.54 -7.28 -5.09
C ILE A 253 22.01 -7.14 -5.47
N LYS A 254 22.90 -7.55 -4.58
CA LYS A 254 24.32 -7.62 -4.83
C LYS A 254 24.67 -8.98 -5.45
N ALA A 255 24.63 -9.06 -6.77
CA ALA A 255 24.97 -10.26 -7.53
C ALA A 255 25.79 -9.86 -8.75
N GLU A 256 26.64 -10.78 -9.23
CA GLU A 256 27.40 -10.58 -10.47
C GLU A 256 26.45 -10.35 -11.65
N GLY A 257 26.85 -9.50 -12.60
CA GLY A 257 26.01 -9.18 -13.76
C GLY A 257 24.82 -8.28 -13.50
N ARG A 258 24.69 -7.65 -12.30
CA ARG A 258 23.56 -6.77 -11.94
C ARG A 258 23.36 -5.59 -12.91
N ASP A 259 24.39 -5.20 -13.62
CA ASP A 259 24.38 -4.14 -14.63
C ASP A 259 23.82 -4.56 -15.99
N ALA A 260 23.36 -5.82 -16.15
CA ALA A 260 22.73 -6.30 -17.37
C ALA A 260 21.47 -5.51 -17.71
N LYS A 261 21.24 -5.27 -19.01
CA LYS A 261 19.98 -4.74 -19.49
C LYS A 261 18.87 -5.78 -19.26
N GLY A 262 17.66 -5.32 -18.97
CA GLY A 262 16.51 -6.20 -18.68
C GLY A 262 16.31 -6.47 -17.18
N ILE A 263 17.08 -5.83 -16.29
CA ILE A 263 16.92 -5.91 -14.85
C ILE A 263 16.43 -4.56 -14.32
N TYR A 264 15.20 -4.54 -13.77
CA TYR A 264 14.54 -3.33 -13.29
C TYR A 264 14.05 -3.50 -11.85
N PHE A 265 13.87 -2.39 -11.15
CA PHE A 265 13.10 -2.42 -9.91
C PHE A 265 11.60 -2.59 -10.21
N ALA A 266 10.92 -3.34 -9.38
CA ALA A 266 9.49 -3.64 -9.53
C ALA A 266 8.62 -2.38 -9.69
N VAL A 267 8.90 -1.33 -8.92
CA VAL A 267 8.15 -0.06 -9.00
C VAL A 267 8.38 0.66 -10.33
N ASP A 268 9.56 0.56 -10.93
CA ASP A 268 9.81 1.16 -12.24
C ASP A 268 9.02 0.44 -13.33
N PHE A 269 8.97 -0.90 -13.27
CA PHE A 269 8.13 -1.72 -14.16
C PHE A 269 6.65 -1.35 -14.00
N LEU A 270 6.11 -1.41 -12.79
CA LEU A 270 4.70 -1.09 -12.51
C LEU A 270 4.35 0.36 -12.89
N THR A 271 5.28 1.29 -12.65
CA THR A 271 5.11 2.70 -13.05
C THR A 271 5.03 2.83 -14.58
N SER A 272 5.95 2.21 -15.32
CA SER A 272 5.98 2.32 -16.78
C SER A 272 4.71 1.76 -17.41
N VAL A 273 4.26 0.59 -16.94
CA VAL A 273 3.04 -0.07 -17.42
C VAL A 273 1.79 0.75 -17.11
N THR A 274 1.65 1.22 -15.86
CA THR A 274 0.49 2.02 -15.49
C THR A 274 0.48 3.37 -16.20
N LYS A 275 1.65 3.99 -16.39
CA LYS A 275 1.75 5.27 -17.10
C LYS A 275 1.33 5.12 -18.56
N SER A 276 1.85 4.14 -19.29
CA SER A 276 1.48 3.86 -20.68
C SER A 276 -0.01 3.52 -20.81
N LEU A 277 -0.57 2.74 -19.88
CA LEU A 277 -2.01 2.49 -19.83
C LEU A 277 -2.82 3.79 -19.73
N LEU A 278 -2.43 4.72 -18.85
CA LEU A 278 -3.16 5.96 -18.60
C LEU A 278 -2.96 7.02 -19.69
N ASP A 279 -1.78 7.06 -20.31
CA ASP A 279 -1.44 8.08 -21.29
C ASP A 279 -1.99 7.74 -22.69
N SER A 280 -1.96 6.45 -23.07
CA SER A 280 -2.23 6.04 -24.44
C SER A 280 -2.95 4.70 -24.60
N ASN A 281 -3.38 4.07 -23.49
CA ASN A 281 -3.88 2.68 -23.52
C ASN A 281 -2.89 1.72 -24.22
N PHE A 282 -1.58 1.90 -23.92
CA PHE A 282 -0.44 1.14 -24.47
C PHE A 282 -0.05 1.45 -25.93
N GLU A 283 -0.68 2.40 -26.60
CA GLU A 283 -0.35 2.75 -27.99
C GLU A 283 1.04 3.39 -28.14
N ASP A 284 1.55 4.02 -27.07
CA ASP A 284 2.87 4.64 -27.04
C ASP A 284 4.04 3.65 -26.95
N HIS A 285 3.76 2.39 -26.58
CA HIS A 285 4.77 1.35 -26.33
C HIS A 285 5.89 1.80 -25.36
N ALA A 286 5.64 2.81 -24.55
CA ALA A 286 6.61 3.43 -23.63
C ALA A 286 6.65 2.73 -22.27
N TYR A 287 6.59 1.41 -22.23
CA TYR A 287 6.61 0.60 -21.02
C TYR A 287 7.63 -0.54 -21.11
N ILE A 288 8.04 -1.07 -19.96
CA ILE A 288 8.88 -2.25 -19.89
C ILE A 288 8.05 -3.45 -20.29
N ASP A 289 8.30 -3.98 -21.49
CA ASP A 289 7.52 -5.05 -22.08
C ASP A 289 7.93 -6.43 -21.56
N ALA A 290 6.94 -7.25 -21.17
CA ALA A 290 7.10 -8.63 -20.75
C ALA A 290 6.67 -9.66 -21.81
N LYS A 291 6.15 -9.21 -22.96
CA LYS A 291 5.59 -10.09 -24.00
C LYS A 291 6.61 -11.10 -24.51
N GLY A 292 6.25 -12.39 -24.44
CA GLY A 292 7.05 -13.49 -24.91
C GLY A 292 8.32 -13.77 -24.10
N LYS A 293 8.52 -13.12 -22.96
CA LYS A 293 9.71 -13.22 -22.11
C LYS A 293 9.54 -14.20 -20.97
N HIS A 294 10.66 -14.80 -20.56
CA HIS A 294 10.80 -15.46 -19.27
C HIS A 294 11.04 -14.40 -18.19
N VAL A 295 10.04 -14.16 -17.36
CA VAL A 295 10.09 -13.12 -16.32
C VAL A 295 10.46 -13.75 -14.98
N VAL A 296 11.44 -13.18 -14.31
CA VAL A 296 11.79 -13.54 -12.93
C VAL A 296 11.50 -12.37 -11.99
N VAL A 297 10.69 -12.60 -10.98
CA VAL A 297 10.37 -11.63 -9.93
C VAL A 297 11.12 -12.04 -8.65
N ILE A 298 11.94 -11.13 -8.11
CA ILE A 298 12.72 -11.39 -6.89
C ILE A 298 12.03 -10.70 -5.71
N GLY A 299 11.33 -11.48 -4.90
CA GLY A 299 10.57 -11.06 -3.71
C GLY A 299 9.16 -11.61 -3.68
N GLY A 300 8.76 -12.15 -2.52
CA GLY A 300 7.48 -12.86 -2.29
C GLY A 300 6.32 -11.99 -1.80
N GLY A 301 6.53 -10.66 -1.59
CA GLY A 301 5.51 -9.76 -1.06
C GLY A 301 4.48 -9.29 -2.09
N ASP A 302 3.57 -8.41 -1.66
CA ASP A 302 2.47 -7.86 -2.48
C ASP A 302 2.97 -7.22 -3.79
N THR A 303 4.08 -6.47 -3.74
CA THR A 303 4.68 -5.87 -4.95
C THR A 303 5.16 -6.94 -5.94
N GLY A 304 5.71 -8.05 -5.44
CA GLY A 304 6.08 -9.20 -6.27
C GLY A 304 4.86 -9.82 -6.94
N ASN A 305 3.78 -10.03 -6.20
CA ASN A 305 2.52 -10.52 -6.74
C ASN A 305 1.94 -9.57 -7.81
N ASP A 306 2.00 -8.25 -7.58
CA ASP A 306 1.57 -7.24 -8.54
C ASP A 306 2.39 -7.31 -9.85
N CYS A 307 3.71 -7.59 -9.75
CA CYS A 307 4.57 -7.83 -10.92
C CYS A 307 4.20 -9.13 -11.66
N VAL A 308 3.88 -10.21 -10.95
CA VAL A 308 3.42 -11.49 -11.55
C VAL A 308 2.17 -11.24 -12.38
N GLY A 309 1.11 -10.67 -11.77
CA GLY A 309 -0.17 -10.41 -12.46
C GLY A 309 -0.04 -9.43 -13.62
N THR A 310 0.83 -8.42 -13.51
CA THR A 310 1.09 -7.45 -14.59
C THR A 310 1.84 -8.12 -15.74
N SER A 311 2.85 -8.94 -15.48
CA SER A 311 3.63 -9.64 -16.51
C SER A 311 2.77 -10.61 -17.32
N ILE A 312 1.85 -11.33 -16.65
CA ILE A 312 0.90 -12.23 -17.31
C ILE A 312 0.01 -11.45 -18.28
N ARG A 313 -0.56 -10.32 -17.87
CA ARG A 313 -1.40 -9.45 -18.73
C ARG A 313 -0.65 -8.90 -19.94
N LEU A 314 0.64 -8.66 -19.81
CA LEU A 314 1.50 -8.26 -20.93
C LEU A 314 1.92 -9.44 -21.83
N GLY A 315 1.52 -10.69 -21.51
CA GLY A 315 1.80 -11.86 -22.35
C GLY A 315 3.17 -12.48 -22.11
N ALA A 316 3.67 -12.50 -20.88
CA ALA A 316 4.88 -13.21 -20.50
C ALA A 316 4.80 -14.69 -20.89
N LYS A 317 5.92 -15.26 -21.38
CA LYS A 317 6.04 -16.68 -21.73
C LYS A 317 6.02 -17.59 -20.50
N SER A 318 6.66 -17.14 -19.43
CA SER A 318 6.61 -17.74 -18.08
C SER A 318 6.88 -16.68 -17.03
N VAL A 319 6.43 -16.92 -15.82
CA VAL A 319 6.74 -16.08 -14.66
C VAL A 319 7.22 -16.97 -13.52
N THR A 320 8.39 -16.67 -12.97
CA THR A 320 8.94 -17.29 -11.77
C THR A 320 9.11 -16.25 -10.68
N GLN A 321 8.61 -16.53 -9.47
CA GLN A 321 8.73 -15.64 -8.32
C GLN A 321 9.65 -16.27 -7.27
N LEU A 322 10.78 -15.62 -6.96
CA LEU A 322 11.73 -16.10 -5.97
C LEU A 322 11.43 -15.51 -4.60
N GLU A 323 11.30 -16.37 -3.60
CA GLU A 323 11.12 -16.01 -2.20
C GLU A 323 12.29 -16.58 -1.38
N MET A 324 12.99 -15.70 -0.67
CA MET A 324 14.13 -16.13 0.14
C MET A 324 13.73 -16.86 1.42
N MET A 325 12.51 -16.63 1.92
CA MET A 325 12.01 -17.26 3.14
C MET A 325 11.39 -18.63 2.85
N PRO A 326 11.31 -19.52 3.84
CA PRO A 326 10.54 -20.76 3.72
C PRO A 326 9.07 -20.50 3.42
N LYS A 327 8.41 -21.42 2.74
CA LYS A 327 6.95 -21.38 2.58
C LYS A 327 6.30 -21.32 3.96
N ALA A 328 5.46 -20.31 4.19
CA ALA A 328 4.66 -20.25 5.41
C ALA A 328 3.67 -21.42 5.48
N PRO A 329 3.25 -21.86 6.68
CA PRO A 329 2.26 -22.93 6.83
C PRO A 329 0.90 -22.49 6.26
N ASP A 330 0.07 -23.45 5.88
CA ASP A 330 -1.26 -23.17 5.34
C ASP A 330 -2.26 -22.72 6.43
N GLN A 331 -1.97 -23.03 7.70
CA GLN A 331 -2.75 -22.65 8.88
C GLN A 331 -1.85 -22.01 9.94
N ARG A 332 -2.44 -21.28 10.90
CA ARG A 332 -1.69 -20.71 12.03
C ARG A 332 -0.94 -21.78 12.79
N ALA A 333 0.34 -21.56 13.01
CA ALA A 333 1.13 -22.38 13.93
C ALA A 333 0.82 -22.01 15.40
N GLU A 334 1.10 -22.91 16.34
CA GLU A 334 0.88 -22.70 17.77
C GLU A 334 1.59 -21.43 18.31
N ASN A 335 2.76 -21.10 17.76
CA ASN A 335 3.53 -19.91 18.11
C ASN A 335 3.06 -18.63 17.40
N ASN A 336 1.93 -18.66 16.70
CA ASN A 336 1.29 -17.52 16.07
C ASN A 336 -0.22 -17.48 16.38
N PRO A 337 -0.59 -17.38 17.67
CA PRO A 337 -1.98 -17.41 18.10
C PRO A 337 -2.74 -16.18 17.68
N TRP A 338 -4.09 -16.28 17.59
CA TRP A 338 -4.95 -15.12 17.52
C TRP A 338 -4.77 -14.27 18.82
N PRO A 339 -4.76 -12.94 18.77
CA PRO A 339 -5.09 -12.05 17.65
C PRO A 339 -3.87 -11.53 16.85
N GLU A 340 -2.74 -12.20 16.88
CA GLU A 340 -1.59 -11.82 16.05
C GLU A 340 -1.94 -11.83 14.55
N TRP A 341 -1.17 -11.08 13.77
CA TRP A 341 -1.25 -11.18 12.32
C TRP A 341 -0.94 -12.61 11.86
N PRO A 342 -1.79 -13.25 11.02
CA PRO A 342 -1.57 -14.64 10.61
C PRO A 342 -0.35 -14.76 9.69
N LYS A 343 0.64 -15.53 10.11
CA LYS A 343 1.83 -15.89 9.34
C LYS A 343 1.55 -17.18 8.54
N ILE A 344 0.61 -17.10 7.60
CA ILE A 344 0.18 -18.24 6.78
C ILE A 344 0.47 -17.98 5.30
N CYS A 345 0.60 -19.04 4.54
CA CYS A 345 0.74 -18.97 3.09
C CYS A 345 -0.58 -18.44 2.49
N LYS A 346 -0.49 -17.35 1.76
CA LYS A 346 -1.62 -16.79 1.00
C LYS A 346 -1.31 -16.89 -0.48
N THR A 347 -2.28 -17.29 -1.27
CA THR A 347 -2.24 -17.18 -2.72
C THR A 347 -3.06 -15.94 -3.09
N ASP A 348 -2.43 -14.95 -3.71
CA ASP A 348 -3.07 -13.73 -4.15
C ASP A 348 -3.32 -13.80 -5.67
N TYR A 349 -3.97 -12.80 -6.22
CA TYR A 349 -4.50 -12.79 -7.57
C TYR A 349 -3.45 -13.12 -8.66
N GLY A 350 -2.22 -12.61 -8.54
CA GLY A 350 -1.15 -12.87 -9.52
C GLY A 350 -0.68 -14.32 -9.52
N GLN A 351 -0.56 -14.95 -8.33
CA GLN A 351 -0.25 -16.37 -8.23
C GLN A 351 -1.42 -17.23 -8.76
N GLU A 352 -2.69 -16.87 -8.44
CA GLU A 352 -3.87 -17.56 -9.00
C GLU A 352 -3.88 -17.52 -10.53
N GLU A 353 -3.55 -16.37 -11.10
CA GLU A 353 -3.45 -16.17 -12.55
C GLU A 353 -2.31 -17.00 -13.16
N ALA A 354 -1.15 -17.05 -12.49
CA ALA A 354 -0.05 -17.88 -12.93
C ALA A 354 -0.41 -19.37 -12.92
N ILE A 355 -1.08 -19.84 -11.87
CA ILE A 355 -1.57 -21.22 -11.77
C ILE A 355 -2.56 -21.52 -12.91
N ALA A 356 -3.48 -20.59 -13.19
CA ALA A 356 -4.47 -20.78 -14.26
C ALA A 356 -3.86 -20.79 -15.67
N VAL A 357 -2.81 -19.98 -15.90
CA VAL A 357 -2.16 -19.85 -17.23
C VAL A 357 -1.07 -20.89 -17.45
N PHE A 358 -0.24 -21.15 -16.43
CA PHE A 358 0.96 -22.00 -16.56
C PHE A 358 0.80 -23.38 -15.91
N GLY A 359 -0.28 -23.62 -15.16
CA GLY A 359 -0.57 -24.91 -14.52
C GLY A 359 0.19 -25.16 -13.19
N HIS A 360 0.94 -24.18 -12.67
CA HIS A 360 1.71 -24.34 -11.43
C HIS A 360 1.87 -23.01 -10.71
N ASP A 361 2.13 -23.08 -9.40
CA ASP A 361 2.47 -21.92 -8.57
C ASP A 361 3.82 -21.32 -9.04
N PRO A 362 3.91 -20.02 -9.30
CA PRO A 362 5.13 -19.38 -9.80
C PRO A 362 6.22 -19.25 -8.73
N ARG A 363 5.93 -19.52 -7.45
CA ARG A 363 6.83 -19.28 -6.32
C ARG A 363 7.84 -20.39 -6.11
N ILE A 364 9.11 -20.01 -6.00
CA ILE A 364 10.22 -20.88 -5.57
C ILE A 364 10.72 -20.31 -4.24
N TYR A 365 10.53 -21.06 -3.16
CA TYR A 365 10.90 -20.67 -1.80
C TYR A 365 12.36 -20.99 -1.47
N GLN A 366 12.89 -20.34 -0.43
CA GLN A 366 14.26 -20.53 0.07
C GLN A 366 15.29 -20.41 -1.06
N THR A 367 15.14 -19.43 -1.93
CA THR A 367 15.98 -19.28 -3.12
C THR A 367 16.37 -17.81 -3.34
N THR A 368 17.62 -17.58 -3.69
CA THR A 368 18.12 -16.26 -4.08
C THR A 368 18.95 -16.33 -5.36
N VAL A 369 19.17 -15.17 -5.98
CA VAL A 369 20.04 -15.03 -7.17
C VAL A 369 21.47 -14.74 -6.73
N THR A 370 22.42 -15.42 -7.34
CA THR A 370 23.87 -15.22 -7.13
C THR A 370 24.55 -14.57 -8.34
N GLU A 371 23.98 -14.73 -9.56
CA GLU A 371 24.54 -14.19 -10.78
C GLU A 371 23.44 -13.91 -11.81
N PHE A 372 23.57 -12.83 -12.55
CA PHE A 372 22.80 -12.50 -13.75
C PHE A 372 23.67 -12.75 -14.99
N ILE A 373 23.32 -13.74 -15.77
CA ILE A 373 24.08 -14.16 -16.95
C ILE A 373 23.65 -13.32 -18.16
N LYS A 374 24.62 -12.71 -18.83
CA LYS A 374 24.39 -11.82 -19.96
C LYS A 374 24.61 -12.55 -21.30
N ASN A 375 23.80 -12.19 -22.29
CA ASN A 375 24.06 -12.53 -23.67
C ASN A 375 25.13 -11.60 -24.30
N LYS A 376 25.47 -11.86 -25.55
CA LYS A 376 26.46 -11.05 -26.30
C LYS A 376 26.08 -9.57 -26.47
N LYS A 377 24.81 -9.22 -26.26
CA LYS A 377 24.29 -7.83 -26.33
C LYS A 377 24.26 -7.12 -24.97
N GLY A 378 24.73 -7.79 -23.92
CA GLY A 378 24.72 -7.27 -22.55
C GLY A 378 23.34 -7.29 -21.91
N GLU A 379 22.40 -8.07 -22.43
CA GLU A 379 21.05 -8.26 -21.87
C GLU A 379 21.04 -9.51 -20.98
N VAL A 380 20.27 -9.51 -19.90
CA VAL A 380 20.05 -10.70 -19.08
C VAL A 380 19.37 -11.77 -19.93
N CYS A 381 19.87 -13.01 -19.86
CA CYS A 381 19.27 -14.14 -20.56
C CYS A 381 19.04 -15.35 -19.65
N GLN A 382 19.76 -15.43 -18.54
CA GLN A 382 19.59 -16.44 -17.50
C GLN A 382 19.96 -15.84 -16.16
N ILE A 383 19.52 -16.50 -15.08
CA ILE A 383 19.99 -16.24 -13.71
C ILE A 383 20.53 -17.52 -13.11
N LYS A 384 21.57 -17.39 -12.29
CA LYS A 384 22.05 -18.46 -11.42
C LYS A 384 21.46 -18.26 -10.04
N THR A 385 20.80 -19.28 -9.53
CA THR A 385 20.15 -19.29 -8.20
C THR A 385 20.86 -20.24 -7.27
N VAL A 386 20.62 -20.11 -5.97
CA VAL A 386 21.10 -21.02 -4.94
C VAL A 386 19.99 -21.17 -3.88
N LYS A 387 19.84 -22.37 -3.32
CA LYS A 387 18.95 -22.61 -2.18
C LYS A 387 19.51 -21.99 -0.91
N LEU A 388 18.61 -21.56 -0.05
CA LEU A 388 18.91 -20.95 1.23
C LEU A 388 18.42 -21.83 2.38
N THR A 389 19.17 -21.84 3.49
CA THR A 389 18.76 -22.48 4.74
C THR A 389 18.84 -21.48 5.90
N PRO A 390 17.92 -21.53 6.87
CA PRO A 390 17.99 -20.67 8.05
C PRO A 390 19.13 -21.12 8.96
N LYS A 391 20.04 -20.21 9.30
CA LYS A 391 21.13 -20.42 10.27
C LYS A 391 21.15 -19.29 11.28
N LYS A 392 21.31 -19.63 12.55
CA LYS A 392 21.44 -18.63 13.62
C LYS A 392 22.84 -18.02 13.57
N ASP A 393 22.90 -16.72 13.41
CA ASP A 393 24.17 -15.96 13.48
C ASP A 393 24.65 -15.92 14.94
N GLU A 394 25.86 -16.37 15.18
CA GLU A 394 26.42 -16.50 16.55
C GLU A 394 26.67 -15.14 17.22
N LYS A 395 26.93 -14.09 16.43
CA LYS A 395 27.24 -12.74 16.97
C LYS A 395 25.99 -11.94 17.31
N SER A 396 25.01 -11.96 16.41
CA SER A 396 23.77 -11.17 16.57
C SER A 396 22.61 -11.96 17.18
N GLY A 397 22.71 -13.31 17.26
CA GLY A 397 21.64 -14.20 17.69
C GLY A 397 20.43 -14.27 16.73
N ARG A 398 20.50 -13.60 15.58
CA ARG A 398 19.42 -13.52 14.59
C ARG A 398 19.47 -14.69 13.63
N MET A 399 18.29 -15.15 13.20
CA MET A 399 18.18 -16.11 12.09
C MET A 399 18.51 -15.41 10.78
N MET A 400 19.46 -15.94 10.04
CA MET A 400 19.85 -15.49 8.71
C MET A 400 19.67 -16.62 7.69
N MET A 401 19.27 -16.25 6.49
CA MET A 401 19.20 -17.18 5.37
C MET A 401 20.60 -17.25 4.70
N VAL A 402 21.20 -18.43 4.70
CA VAL A 402 22.54 -18.66 4.15
C VAL A 402 22.48 -19.60 2.95
N PRO A 403 23.34 -19.39 1.91
CA PRO A 403 23.42 -20.27 0.76
C PRO A 403 23.80 -21.71 1.14
N VAL A 404 23.23 -22.67 0.41
CA VAL A 404 23.57 -24.10 0.49
C VAL A 404 24.39 -24.46 -0.73
N GLU A 405 25.67 -24.77 -0.53
CA GLU A 405 26.61 -25.15 -1.61
C GLU A 405 26.12 -26.38 -2.38
N GLY A 406 26.34 -26.40 -3.68
CA GLY A 406 25.98 -27.52 -4.55
C GLY A 406 24.48 -27.56 -4.92
N THR A 407 23.74 -26.48 -4.64
CA THR A 407 22.32 -26.35 -5.00
C THR A 407 22.07 -25.30 -6.08
N GLU A 408 23.12 -24.93 -6.79
CA GLU A 408 23.05 -23.93 -7.85
C GLU A 408 22.21 -24.45 -9.03
N GLU A 409 21.28 -23.63 -9.48
CA GLU A 409 20.44 -23.88 -10.66
C GLU A 409 20.48 -22.70 -11.60
N ILE A 410 20.38 -22.96 -12.90
CA ILE A 410 20.29 -21.92 -13.95
C ILE A 410 18.84 -21.89 -14.44
N LEU A 411 18.22 -20.71 -14.37
CA LEU A 411 16.87 -20.47 -14.86
C LEU A 411 16.89 -19.47 -16.04
N PRO A 412 16.05 -19.65 -17.05
CA PRO A 412 15.89 -18.66 -18.14
C PRO A 412 15.28 -17.36 -17.56
N ALA A 413 15.82 -16.22 -18.00
CA ALA A 413 15.37 -14.90 -17.55
C ALA A 413 15.66 -13.84 -18.60
N ASP A 414 14.65 -13.40 -19.34
CA ASP A 414 14.75 -12.31 -20.31
C ASP A 414 14.38 -10.94 -19.68
N LEU A 415 13.71 -10.99 -18.54
CA LEU A 415 13.32 -9.83 -17.75
C LEU A 415 13.38 -10.18 -16.27
N VAL A 416 14.06 -9.35 -15.48
CA VAL A 416 14.16 -9.51 -14.03
C VAL A 416 13.57 -8.30 -13.32
N LEU A 417 12.67 -8.52 -12.35
CA LEU A 417 11.98 -7.51 -11.57
C LEU A 417 12.34 -7.64 -10.09
N ILE A 418 13.05 -6.67 -9.54
CA ILE A 418 13.51 -6.68 -8.15
C ILE A 418 12.44 -6.05 -7.25
N ALA A 419 11.77 -6.87 -6.44
CA ALA A 419 10.72 -6.52 -5.50
C ALA A 419 11.16 -6.75 -4.04
N ALA A 420 12.41 -6.41 -3.70
CA ALA A 420 13.04 -6.71 -2.41
C ALA A 420 12.74 -5.68 -1.29
N GLY A 421 11.79 -4.77 -1.50
CA GLY A 421 11.41 -3.72 -0.55
C GLY A 421 12.26 -2.46 -0.65
N PHE A 422 12.14 -1.57 0.35
CA PHE A 422 12.74 -0.24 0.34
C PHE A 422 13.60 0.00 1.58
N LEU A 423 14.58 0.91 1.44
CA LEU A 423 15.55 1.30 2.48
C LEU A 423 15.25 2.67 3.12
N GLY A 424 14.04 3.20 2.99
CA GLY A 424 13.66 4.50 3.55
C GLY A 424 13.70 5.64 2.53
N SER A 425 13.98 6.85 3.01
CA SER A 425 13.87 8.09 2.23
C SER A 425 14.98 8.26 1.21
N GLN A 426 14.68 8.98 0.13
CA GLN A 426 15.70 9.38 -0.84
C GLN A 426 16.56 10.52 -0.27
N LYS A 427 17.89 10.33 -0.31
CA LYS A 427 18.88 11.22 0.30
C LYS A 427 18.79 12.67 -0.19
N TYR A 428 18.55 12.90 -1.48
CA TYR A 428 18.51 14.25 -2.02
C TYR A 428 17.40 15.13 -1.39
N VAL A 429 16.28 14.54 -0.98
CA VAL A 429 15.19 15.28 -0.31
C VAL A 429 15.61 15.63 1.12
N THR A 430 16.13 14.65 1.87
CA THR A 430 16.55 14.87 3.26
C THR A 430 17.70 15.88 3.35
N ASP A 431 18.64 15.84 2.41
CA ASP A 431 19.74 16.81 2.30
C ASP A 431 19.23 18.22 1.96
N ALA A 432 18.27 18.33 1.03
CA ALA A 432 17.71 19.62 0.62
C ALA A 432 17.03 20.37 1.79
N PHE A 433 16.35 19.63 2.67
CA PHE A 433 15.74 20.19 3.89
C PHE A 433 16.67 20.16 5.11
N LYS A 434 17.85 19.57 4.98
CA LYS A 434 18.86 19.43 6.05
C LYS A 434 18.26 18.78 7.32
N VAL A 435 17.42 17.75 7.13
CA VAL A 435 16.82 16.98 8.20
C VAL A 435 17.67 15.74 8.51
N GLU A 436 17.76 15.36 9.77
CA GLU A 436 18.47 14.16 10.18
C GLU A 436 17.68 12.89 9.83
N VAL A 437 18.42 11.81 9.58
CA VAL A 437 17.86 10.47 9.36
C VAL A 437 18.45 9.48 10.38
N ASN A 438 17.69 8.43 10.67
CA ASN A 438 18.15 7.33 11.51
C ASN A 438 18.96 6.30 10.68
N GLN A 439 19.43 5.23 11.33
CA GLN A 439 20.22 4.17 10.68
C GLN A 439 19.47 3.46 9.52
N ARG A 440 18.14 3.54 9.47
CA ARG A 440 17.30 2.99 8.40
C ARG A 440 16.97 4.03 7.33
N THR A 441 17.62 5.19 7.36
CA THR A 441 17.41 6.34 6.46
C THR A 441 16.00 6.95 6.51
N ASN A 442 15.25 6.69 7.58
CA ASN A 442 13.99 7.37 7.85
C ASN A 442 14.26 8.72 8.53
N VAL A 443 13.45 9.72 8.25
CA VAL A 443 13.59 11.04 8.87
C VAL A 443 13.37 10.93 10.38
N LYS A 444 14.32 11.48 11.15
CA LYS A 444 14.33 11.40 12.60
C LYS A 444 13.43 12.46 13.22
N THR A 445 12.65 12.03 14.21
CA THR A 445 11.86 12.87 15.10
C THR A 445 12.05 12.37 16.54
N ASP A 446 11.57 13.09 17.52
CA ASP A 446 11.40 12.55 18.86
C ASP A 446 10.26 11.52 18.89
N ASP A 447 10.29 10.62 19.86
CA ASP A 447 9.28 9.58 20.01
C ASP A 447 7.86 10.17 20.11
N GLY A 448 6.96 9.67 19.25
CA GLY A 448 5.58 10.13 19.18
C GLY A 448 5.41 11.54 18.62
N LYS A 449 6.46 12.15 18.10
CA LYS A 449 6.43 13.47 17.45
C LYS A 449 6.54 13.34 15.95
N TYR A 450 6.14 14.41 15.25
CA TYR A 450 6.22 14.52 13.79
C TYR A 450 7.08 15.69 13.31
N GLN A 451 7.52 16.54 14.23
CA GLN A 451 8.45 17.62 13.96
C GLN A 451 9.87 17.06 13.83
N THR A 452 10.57 17.48 12.80
CA THR A 452 11.95 17.06 12.52
C THR A 452 12.94 17.88 13.35
N THR A 453 14.24 17.69 13.15
CA THR A 453 15.29 18.54 13.72
C THR A 453 15.25 20.00 13.22
N LYS A 454 14.34 20.34 12.32
CA LYS A 454 14.05 21.69 11.83
C LYS A 454 12.69 22.16 12.31
N GLU A 455 12.63 23.29 12.97
CA GLU A 455 11.44 23.82 13.65
C GLU A 455 10.19 23.90 12.77
N ASN A 456 10.33 24.30 11.51
CA ASN A 456 9.22 24.48 10.56
C ASN A 456 9.01 23.31 9.61
N VAL A 457 9.72 22.17 9.81
CA VAL A 457 9.65 20.97 8.96
C VAL A 457 9.15 19.78 9.75
N PHE A 458 8.11 19.14 9.23
CA PHE A 458 7.47 17.95 9.78
C PHE A 458 7.63 16.78 8.82
N THR A 459 7.37 15.56 9.27
CA THR A 459 7.42 14.36 8.44
C THR A 459 6.33 13.38 8.81
N ALA A 460 5.87 12.56 7.86
CA ALA A 460 4.88 11.52 8.11
C ALA A 460 4.94 10.38 7.06
N GLY A 461 4.32 9.27 7.40
CA GLY A 461 4.21 8.09 6.54
C GLY A 461 5.52 7.30 6.47
N ASP A 462 5.72 6.60 5.35
CA ASP A 462 6.89 5.71 5.20
C ASP A 462 8.22 6.46 5.24
N MET A 463 8.22 7.76 4.98
CA MET A 463 9.41 8.60 5.14
C MET A 463 9.84 8.72 6.61
N HIS A 464 8.88 8.68 7.52
CA HIS A 464 9.07 8.75 8.97
C HIS A 464 9.27 7.36 9.59
N ARG A 465 8.31 6.44 9.37
CA ARG A 465 8.30 5.13 10.05
C ARG A 465 9.00 4.00 9.29
N GLY A 466 9.36 4.20 8.03
CA GLY A 466 9.78 3.16 7.10
C GLY A 466 8.59 2.54 6.36
N GLN A 467 8.89 1.67 5.40
CA GLN A 467 7.89 0.98 4.59
C GLN A 467 6.79 0.36 5.45
N SER A 468 5.53 0.69 5.14
CA SER A 468 4.38 0.28 5.95
C SER A 468 3.10 0.13 5.12
N LEU A 469 1.98 -0.16 5.79
CA LEU A 469 0.68 -0.31 5.14
C LEU A 469 0.00 1.05 4.89
N VAL A 470 -0.90 1.10 3.92
CA VAL A 470 -1.69 2.29 3.58
C VAL A 470 -2.40 2.91 4.79
N VAL A 471 -2.93 2.08 5.69
CA VAL A 471 -3.61 2.54 6.92
C VAL A 471 -2.66 3.25 7.89
N TRP A 472 -1.40 2.83 7.96
CA TRP A 472 -0.38 3.52 8.74
C TRP A 472 0.00 4.86 8.12
N ALA A 473 0.16 4.91 6.79
CA ALA A 473 0.44 6.16 6.08
C ALA A 473 -0.68 7.19 6.29
N ILE A 474 -1.95 6.77 6.22
CA ILE A 474 -3.10 7.64 6.50
C ILE A 474 -3.10 8.10 7.96
N ARG A 475 -2.86 7.19 8.92
CA ARG A 475 -2.79 7.54 10.35
C ARG A 475 -1.73 8.60 10.60
N GLU A 476 -0.51 8.36 10.14
CA GLU A 476 0.59 9.31 10.35
C GLU A 476 0.35 10.66 9.68
N GLY A 477 -0.25 10.68 8.48
CA GLY A 477 -0.65 11.92 7.84
C GLY A 477 -1.65 12.73 8.68
N ARG A 478 -2.62 12.06 9.30
CA ARG A 478 -3.59 12.69 10.21
C ARG A 478 -2.94 13.22 11.48
N GLU A 479 -2.11 12.40 12.12
CA GLU A 479 -1.43 12.79 13.37
C GLU A 479 -0.40 13.92 13.12
N ALA A 480 0.34 13.86 12.01
CA ALA A 480 1.24 14.95 11.63
C ALA A 480 0.48 16.26 11.33
N ALA A 481 -0.72 16.17 10.74
CA ALA A 481 -1.57 17.35 10.55
C ALA A 481 -1.95 18.03 11.88
N LYS A 482 -2.24 17.24 12.93
CA LYS A 482 -2.46 17.77 14.29
C LYS A 482 -1.24 18.51 14.81
N ALA A 483 -0.04 17.90 14.69
CA ALA A 483 1.19 18.50 15.12
C ALA A 483 1.52 19.81 14.38
N VAL A 484 1.26 19.85 13.06
CA VAL A 484 1.42 21.05 12.25
C VAL A 484 0.41 22.14 12.68
N ASP A 485 -0.88 21.80 12.84
CA ASP A 485 -1.92 22.74 13.30
C ASP A 485 -1.58 23.32 14.67
N GLU A 486 -1.22 22.45 15.63
CA GLU A 486 -0.81 22.89 16.98
C GLU A 486 0.39 23.83 16.93
N SER A 487 1.39 23.56 16.09
CA SER A 487 2.56 24.43 15.91
C SER A 487 2.24 25.79 15.29
N LEU A 488 1.14 25.89 14.55
CA LEU A 488 0.70 27.11 13.87
C LEU A 488 -0.27 27.95 14.71
N MET A 489 -1.08 27.29 15.52
CA MET A 489 -2.23 27.90 16.21
C MET A 489 -2.07 27.91 17.74
N GLY A 490 -1.08 27.19 18.29
CA GLY A 490 -0.90 26.97 19.74
C GLY A 490 -1.85 25.91 20.32
N TYR A 491 -2.79 25.40 19.54
CA TYR A 491 -3.71 24.30 19.90
C TYR A 491 -4.23 23.64 18.63
N THR A 492 -4.84 22.44 18.76
CA THR A 492 -5.49 21.76 17.63
C THR A 492 -6.88 21.24 18.00
N ASN A 493 -7.78 21.23 17.01
CA ASN A 493 -9.12 20.63 17.05
C ASN A 493 -9.24 19.41 16.12
N LEU A 494 -8.13 18.95 15.51
CA LEU A 494 -8.10 17.84 14.55
C LEU A 494 -8.15 16.46 15.23
#